data_fd6b8529e9f3f708ae3abf4aeb0d15cb
#
_entry.id   fd6b8529e9f3f708ae3abf4aeb0d15cb
#
_cell.length_a   1.000
_cell.length_b   1.000
_cell.length_c   1.000
_cell.angle_alpha   90.00
_cell.angle_beta   90.00
_cell.angle_gamma   90.00
#
_symmetry.space_group_name_H-M   'P 1'
#
loop_
_entity.id
_entity.type
_entity.pdbx_description
1 polymer ?
#
loop_
_entity_poly.entity_id
_entity_poly.type
_entity_poly.pdbx_seq_one_letter_code
_entity_poly.pdbx_strand_id
1 'polypeptide(L)'
;MRFAANGFYVESYDKCCNCGVLLYRRDAAIERDKGGLVCGEWCLQWAENGAQDVAASSGAVDRATYRGKTDVVDLKILDGNLASICRDMGVTVMRTAYSPIFSESLDFTCGLFDASGAMIAVGDFCPSMIGGMPLIVQAIVDEYPVETLEEGDVIVHNDPYRGGMHTPEHTFLKPIFRQGALVGFAGAIGHIGEIGGMVPGSFFAEATEAFSEGLRIPPVRIKRAGQDCPDVWKMMLANVRTPRANYGDYRALIAAVDLGERRLLELVERYGATGFAGAAADLLDYSEARMRAEIADIPDGRYAFEDMMEDDGVEARALPIRTAVHVGGNEAVVDFNGTAPQARGPMNTPLSVPQAAAFNAFLQITDFTIPKNAGCFRPIRVLVPPGCLLNVEFPAPSVGGNTECHPRIVYTVLGALAQAVPDRVPAADGGTWSNFLFGGTDPRTGEYYTSYDLHTVGWGGRNGADGNDAVSSMNGNCRTIPVEVYETRYPWLVEDWSLVPDSGGAGEFRGGLGMQKTILCRADEVVVSHVGDRQQVAPWGLNGGGVAALAATRFKLAGGEDWNDARETYGKVSPSKFANVVVPGGGGWGDPARRPPETVVDDVLDGYLSHEAAQRAYGVAVPVPEKPGSA
;
A
#
# COMPACT_ATOMS: atom_id res chain seq x y z
N MET A 1 20.17 -16.95 12.01
CA MET A 1 18.82 -17.56 12.08
C MET A 1 18.77 -18.44 13.32
N ARG A 2 17.90 -18.13 14.27
CA ARG A 2 17.63 -19.01 15.41
C ARG A 2 16.36 -19.78 15.08
N PHE A 3 16.50 -21.04 14.74
CA PHE A 3 15.35 -21.92 14.70
C PHE A 3 14.84 -22.19 16.12
N ALA A 4 13.54 -22.33 16.28
CA ALA A 4 13.00 -22.91 17.52
C ALA A 4 13.70 -24.25 17.78
N ALA A 5 13.80 -24.65 19.04
CA ALA A 5 14.47 -25.89 19.42
C ALA A 5 13.90 -27.15 18.74
N ASN A 6 12.67 -27.07 18.22
CA ASN A 6 12.00 -28.14 17.49
C ASN A 6 12.33 -28.19 15.98
N GLY A 7 13.09 -27.22 15.44
CA GLY A 7 13.50 -27.18 14.04
C GLY A 7 12.40 -26.86 13.01
N PHE A 8 11.17 -26.55 13.46
CA PHE A 8 10.02 -26.31 12.56
C PHE A 8 9.62 -24.84 12.45
N TYR A 9 10.02 -24.00 13.38
CA TYR A 9 9.58 -22.61 13.45
C TYR A 9 10.71 -21.69 13.91
N VAL A 10 10.83 -20.54 13.24
CA VAL A 10 11.77 -19.49 13.65
C VAL A 10 11.01 -18.45 14.49
N GLU A 11 11.40 -18.30 15.75
CA GLU A 11 10.71 -17.40 16.69
C GLU A 11 11.06 -15.93 16.46
N SER A 12 12.32 -15.65 16.12
CA SER A 12 12.79 -14.29 15.93
C SER A 12 13.95 -14.23 14.93
N TYR A 13 14.05 -13.11 14.24
CA TYR A 13 15.16 -12.77 13.37
C TYR A 13 15.94 -11.60 13.96
N ASP A 14 17.26 -11.61 13.79
CA ASP A 14 18.04 -10.39 14.00
C ASP A 14 17.71 -9.40 12.89
N LYS A 15 17.62 -8.11 13.21
CA LYS A 15 17.42 -7.01 12.26
C LYS A 15 18.68 -6.17 12.16
N CYS A 16 18.96 -5.62 10.99
CA CYS A 16 19.99 -4.61 10.82
C CYS A 16 19.64 -3.39 11.68
N CYS A 17 20.52 -2.99 12.59
CA CYS A 17 20.27 -1.87 13.49
C CYS A 17 20.26 -0.50 12.78
N ASN A 18 20.67 -0.44 11.51
CA ASN A 18 20.64 0.77 10.69
C ASN A 18 19.42 0.82 9.74
N CYS A 19 19.27 -0.15 8.84
CA CYS A 19 18.18 -0.13 7.83
C CYS A 19 16.96 -0.99 8.21
N GLY A 20 17.06 -1.77 9.29
CA GLY A 20 15.94 -2.56 9.79
C GLY A 20 15.64 -3.86 9.05
N VAL A 21 16.36 -4.17 7.96
CA VAL A 21 16.15 -5.40 7.19
C VAL A 21 16.44 -6.65 8.03
N LEU A 22 15.69 -7.71 7.77
CA LEU A 22 15.90 -9.01 8.42
C LEU A 22 17.24 -9.62 8.03
N LEU A 23 17.97 -10.17 9.03
CA LEU A 23 19.26 -10.82 8.84
C LEU A 23 19.07 -12.34 8.87
N TYR A 24 18.71 -12.92 7.74
CA TYR A 24 18.50 -14.37 7.61
C TYR A 24 19.83 -15.15 7.75
N ARG A 25 20.95 -14.57 7.32
CA ARG A 25 22.30 -15.15 7.45
C ARG A 25 23.12 -14.29 8.38
N ARG A 26 23.27 -14.75 9.60
CA ARG A 26 24.02 -14.05 10.65
C ARG A 26 25.52 -13.97 10.34
N ASP A 27 26.04 -14.95 9.61
CA ASP A 27 27.45 -15.04 9.16
C ASP A 27 27.79 -13.97 8.10
N ALA A 28 26.79 -13.41 7.41
CA ALA A 28 26.96 -12.30 6.47
C ALA A 28 26.77 -10.92 7.14
N ALA A 29 26.35 -10.88 8.41
CA ALA A 29 26.14 -9.63 9.13
C ALA A 29 27.44 -9.17 9.81
N ILE A 30 27.63 -7.85 9.87
CA ILE A 30 28.79 -7.21 10.51
C ILE A 30 28.39 -6.77 11.90
N GLU A 31 29.17 -7.15 12.93
CA GLU A 31 28.98 -6.67 14.30
C GLU A 31 29.67 -5.31 14.47
N ARG A 32 28.97 -4.34 15.04
CA ARG A 32 29.49 -3.01 15.29
C ARG A 32 30.23 -2.93 16.62
N ASP A 33 31.29 -2.13 16.69
CA ASP A 33 32.04 -1.85 17.92
C ASP A 33 31.13 -1.29 19.05
N LYS A 34 30.12 -0.51 18.69
CA LYS A 34 29.13 0.07 19.63
C LYS A 34 27.95 -0.87 19.92
N GLY A 35 28.01 -2.12 19.47
CA GLY A 35 26.97 -3.12 19.60
C GLY A 35 25.91 -3.06 18.48
N GLY A 36 25.27 -4.20 18.22
CA GLY A 36 24.27 -4.41 17.17
C GLY A 36 24.86 -4.92 15.86
N LEU A 37 24.02 -5.56 15.05
CA LEU A 37 24.38 -6.15 13.75
C LEU A 37 23.93 -5.23 12.62
N VAL A 38 24.73 -5.15 11.56
CA VAL A 38 24.36 -4.48 10.30
C VAL A 38 24.48 -5.45 9.13
N CYS A 39 23.65 -5.24 8.09
CA CYS A 39 23.54 -6.15 6.94
C CYS A 39 24.72 -6.07 5.96
N GLY A 40 25.62 -5.12 6.11
CA GLY A 40 26.78 -4.96 5.24
C GLY A 40 27.53 -3.66 5.47
N GLU A 41 28.62 -3.48 4.71
CA GLU A 41 29.57 -2.38 4.85
C GLU A 41 28.92 -1.00 4.71
N TRP A 42 28.01 -0.82 3.77
CA TRP A 42 27.30 0.45 3.59
C TRP A 42 26.51 0.85 4.83
N CYS A 43 25.78 -0.09 5.44
CA CYS A 43 25.03 0.17 6.67
C CYS A 43 25.96 0.46 7.86
N LEU A 44 27.14 -0.17 7.90
CA LEU A 44 28.17 0.14 8.91
C LEU A 44 28.66 1.57 8.76
N GLN A 45 29.08 1.96 7.58
CA GLN A 45 29.60 3.31 7.27
C GLN A 45 28.55 4.38 7.57
N TRP A 46 27.29 4.18 7.15
CA TRP A 46 26.21 5.10 7.46
C TRP A 46 25.97 5.25 8.96
N ALA A 47 25.94 4.14 9.69
CA ALA A 47 25.68 4.14 11.13
C ALA A 47 26.81 4.76 11.95
N GLU A 48 28.04 4.78 11.43
CA GLU A 48 29.22 5.36 12.09
C GLU A 48 29.44 6.81 11.74
N ASN A 49 29.27 7.18 10.47
CA ASN A 49 29.66 8.49 9.93
C ASN A 49 28.46 9.40 9.60
N GLY A 50 27.25 8.84 9.51
CA GLY A 50 26.04 9.56 9.13
C GLY A 50 26.00 9.92 7.64
N ALA A 51 25.09 10.83 7.29
CA ALA A 51 24.81 11.21 5.89
C ALA A 51 25.96 11.98 5.19
N GLN A 52 26.97 12.40 5.92
CA GLN A 52 28.03 13.29 5.36
C GLN A 52 28.91 12.61 4.31
N ASP A 53 28.95 11.27 4.28
CA ASP A 53 29.83 10.52 3.37
C ASP A 53 29.10 9.85 2.18
N VAL A 54 27.77 9.96 2.07
CA VAL A 54 27.04 9.32 0.96
C VAL A 54 27.39 9.93 -0.39
N ALA A 55 27.60 11.24 -0.44
CA ALA A 55 28.04 11.96 -1.64
C ALA A 55 29.51 11.64 -2.00
N ALA A 56 30.33 11.27 -1.00
CA ALA A 56 31.75 10.98 -1.21
C ALA A 56 32.03 9.50 -1.53
N SER A 57 31.18 8.58 -1.09
CA SER A 57 31.33 7.13 -1.36
C SER A 57 30.79 6.71 -2.72
N SER A 58 29.94 7.50 -3.33
CA SER A 58 29.55 7.36 -4.74
C SER A 58 30.65 7.93 -5.64
N GLY A 59 31.86 7.39 -5.57
CA GLY A 59 32.88 7.70 -6.57
C GLY A 59 32.23 7.53 -7.94
N ALA A 60 32.14 8.62 -8.69
CA ALA A 60 31.39 8.87 -9.91
C ALA A 60 31.44 7.71 -10.95
N VAL A 61 30.77 6.60 -10.62
CA VAL A 61 30.40 5.61 -11.61
C VAL A 61 29.15 6.19 -12.26
N ASP A 62 29.29 6.65 -13.49
CA ASP A 62 28.16 7.06 -14.34
C ASP A 62 27.28 5.82 -14.63
N ARG A 63 26.42 5.48 -13.65
CA ARG A 63 25.41 4.42 -13.76
C ARG A 63 24.09 4.93 -14.32
N ALA A 64 23.98 6.23 -14.61
CA ALA A 64 22.78 6.82 -15.19
C ALA A 64 22.63 6.48 -16.69
N THR A 65 23.69 5.94 -17.32
CA THR A 65 23.64 5.51 -18.71
C THR A 65 23.57 4.00 -18.80
N TYR A 66 22.52 3.48 -19.45
CA TYR A 66 22.38 2.06 -19.76
C TYR A 66 23.51 1.59 -20.70
N ARG A 67 24.21 0.53 -20.35
CA ARG A 67 25.32 -0.06 -21.09
C ARG A 67 25.18 -1.58 -21.29
N GLY A 68 23.96 -2.12 -21.14
CA GLY A 68 23.68 -3.54 -21.36
C GLY A 68 23.84 -3.96 -22.82
N LYS A 69 23.73 -5.25 -23.06
CA LYS A 69 23.93 -5.85 -24.40
C LYS A 69 22.67 -5.88 -25.24
N THR A 70 21.50 -5.88 -24.57
CA THR A 70 20.19 -5.97 -25.24
C THR A 70 19.80 -4.59 -25.77
N ASP A 71 19.35 -4.52 -27.01
CA ASP A 71 18.85 -3.27 -27.60
C ASP A 71 17.64 -2.72 -26.84
N VAL A 72 17.53 -1.40 -26.75
CA VAL A 72 16.43 -0.73 -25.97
C VAL A 72 15.05 -1.06 -26.55
N VAL A 73 14.93 -1.29 -27.86
CA VAL A 73 13.64 -1.68 -28.47
C VAL A 73 13.27 -3.09 -28.01
N ASP A 74 14.23 -4.01 -27.99
CA ASP A 74 14.01 -5.39 -27.51
C ASP A 74 13.66 -5.39 -26.00
N LEU A 75 14.30 -4.51 -25.19
CA LEU A 75 13.96 -4.34 -23.78
C LEU A 75 12.52 -3.83 -23.61
N LYS A 76 12.06 -2.88 -24.42
CA LYS A 76 10.67 -2.40 -24.39
C LYS A 76 9.66 -3.45 -24.83
N ILE A 77 10.03 -4.31 -25.78
CA ILE A 77 9.21 -5.46 -26.18
C ILE A 77 9.13 -6.48 -25.03
N LEU A 78 10.25 -6.77 -24.37
CA LEU A 78 10.28 -7.66 -23.20
C LEU A 78 9.44 -7.12 -22.05
N ASP A 79 9.63 -5.85 -21.68
CA ASP A 79 8.87 -5.15 -20.65
C ASP A 79 7.36 -5.22 -20.93
N GLY A 80 6.93 -4.89 -22.14
CA GLY A 80 5.52 -4.97 -22.57
C GLY A 80 4.96 -6.40 -22.49
N ASN A 81 5.71 -7.43 -22.85
CA ASN A 81 5.30 -8.83 -22.70
C ASN A 81 5.16 -9.23 -21.23
N LEU A 82 6.14 -8.91 -20.39
CA LEU A 82 6.12 -9.22 -18.96
C LEU A 82 4.96 -8.50 -18.25
N ALA A 83 4.75 -7.21 -18.53
CA ALA A 83 3.62 -6.44 -18.00
C ALA A 83 2.27 -7.02 -18.45
N SER A 84 2.17 -7.49 -19.71
CA SER A 84 0.96 -8.17 -20.20
C SER A 84 0.69 -9.47 -19.43
N ILE A 85 1.72 -10.26 -19.13
CA ILE A 85 1.56 -11.48 -18.33
C ILE A 85 1.03 -11.14 -16.94
N CYS A 86 1.62 -10.15 -16.26
CA CYS A 86 1.17 -9.73 -14.94
C CYS A 86 -0.29 -9.22 -14.97
N ARG A 87 -0.69 -8.52 -16.04
CA ARG A 87 -2.08 -8.08 -16.24
C ARG A 87 -3.03 -9.26 -16.45
N ASP A 88 -2.64 -10.25 -17.26
CA ASP A 88 -3.44 -11.46 -17.49
C ASP A 88 -3.62 -12.28 -16.19
N MET A 89 -2.57 -12.35 -15.37
CA MET A 89 -2.64 -12.94 -14.02
C MET A 89 -3.69 -12.23 -13.16
N GLY A 90 -3.67 -10.89 -13.10
CA GLY A 90 -4.63 -10.12 -12.33
C GLY A 90 -6.06 -10.23 -12.88
N VAL A 91 -6.26 -10.25 -14.20
CA VAL A 91 -7.58 -10.52 -14.81
C VAL A 91 -8.08 -11.91 -14.41
N THR A 92 -7.20 -12.88 -14.25
CA THR A 92 -7.56 -14.21 -13.77
C THR A 92 -8.08 -14.14 -12.33
N VAL A 93 -7.38 -13.43 -11.42
CA VAL A 93 -7.87 -13.20 -10.05
C VAL A 93 -9.26 -12.56 -10.10
N MET A 94 -9.39 -11.43 -10.77
CA MET A 94 -10.65 -10.66 -10.86
C MET A 94 -11.83 -11.51 -11.31
N ARG A 95 -11.63 -12.41 -12.29
CA ARG A 95 -12.72 -13.19 -12.89
C ARG A 95 -13.04 -14.49 -12.15
N THR A 96 -12.14 -14.99 -11.31
CA THR A 96 -12.30 -16.29 -10.66
C THR A 96 -12.48 -16.18 -9.14
N ALA A 97 -12.25 -15.02 -8.56
CA ALA A 97 -12.43 -14.75 -7.15
C ALA A 97 -13.91 -14.78 -6.74
N TYR A 98 -14.14 -15.09 -5.46
CA TYR A 98 -15.49 -15.19 -4.88
C TYR A 98 -15.88 -13.91 -4.13
N SER A 99 -14.91 -13.18 -3.59
CA SER A 99 -15.17 -11.95 -2.84
C SER A 99 -15.17 -10.70 -3.75
N PRO A 100 -16.02 -9.70 -3.44
CA PRO A 100 -16.01 -8.41 -4.14
C PRO A 100 -14.70 -7.63 -3.99
N ILE A 101 -13.92 -7.89 -2.94
CA ILE A 101 -12.62 -7.22 -2.74
C ILE A 101 -11.67 -7.50 -3.91
N PHE A 102 -11.73 -8.70 -4.51
CA PHE A 102 -10.94 -9.04 -5.69
C PHE A 102 -11.68 -8.75 -7.00
N SER A 103 -12.98 -9.15 -7.10
CA SER A 103 -13.70 -9.04 -8.38
C SER A 103 -14.05 -7.60 -8.75
N GLU A 104 -14.32 -6.75 -7.74
CA GLU A 104 -14.76 -5.37 -7.92
C GLU A 104 -13.69 -4.36 -7.51
N SER A 105 -13.16 -4.49 -6.27
CA SER A 105 -12.22 -3.51 -5.73
C SER A 105 -10.79 -3.67 -6.24
N LEU A 106 -10.42 -4.83 -6.76
CA LEU A 106 -9.08 -5.11 -7.33
C LEU A 106 -7.94 -4.94 -6.30
N ASP A 107 -8.21 -5.27 -5.03
CA ASP A 107 -7.22 -5.14 -3.96
C ASP A 107 -6.24 -6.32 -3.95
N PHE A 108 -5.45 -6.38 -5.00
CA PHE A 108 -4.39 -7.37 -5.22
C PHE A 108 -3.35 -6.84 -6.20
N THR A 109 -2.21 -7.52 -6.32
CA THR A 109 -1.27 -7.36 -7.44
C THR A 109 -0.61 -8.68 -7.81
N CYS A 110 -0.01 -8.73 -9.01
CA CYS A 110 0.70 -9.89 -9.54
C CYS A 110 2.05 -9.46 -10.07
N GLY A 111 3.08 -10.28 -9.86
CA GLY A 111 4.43 -9.99 -10.30
C GLY A 111 5.18 -11.21 -10.81
N LEU A 112 6.20 -10.96 -11.59
CA LEU A 112 7.16 -11.95 -12.09
C LEU A 112 8.55 -11.63 -11.56
N PHE A 113 9.29 -12.68 -11.22
CA PHE A 113 10.60 -12.57 -10.61
C PHE A 113 11.59 -13.47 -11.38
N ASP A 114 12.84 -13.07 -11.43
CA ASP A 114 13.90 -13.91 -11.96
C ASP A 114 14.27 -15.06 -10.98
N ALA A 115 15.22 -15.89 -11.38
CA ALA A 115 15.66 -17.02 -10.56
C ALA A 115 16.33 -16.63 -9.23
N SER A 116 16.74 -15.36 -9.07
CA SER A 116 17.28 -14.83 -7.82
C SER A 116 16.21 -14.28 -6.88
N GLY A 117 14.94 -14.18 -7.34
CA GLY A 117 13.85 -13.52 -6.64
C GLY A 117 13.78 -12.02 -6.89
N ALA A 118 14.57 -11.46 -7.80
CA ALA A 118 14.45 -10.05 -8.17
C ALA A 118 13.19 -9.83 -9.04
N MET A 119 12.36 -8.85 -8.68
CA MET A 119 11.15 -8.52 -9.42
C MET A 119 11.49 -7.96 -10.80
N ILE A 120 11.11 -8.65 -11.88
CA ILE A 120 11.35 -8.24 -13.27
C ILE A 120 10.14 -7.52 -13.89
N ALA A 121 8.93 -7.75 -13.37
CA ALA A 121 7.73 -7.03 -13.76
C ALA A 121 6.64 -7.15 -12.70
N VAL A 122 5.70 -6.22 -12.72
CA VAL A 122 4.53 -6.19 -11.85
C VAL A 122 3.32 -5.63 -12.60
N GLY A 123 2.11 -6.04 -12.20
CA GLY A 123 0.85 -5.53 -12.75
C GLY A 123 0.46 -4.18 -12.17
N ASP A 124 -0.23 -3.38 -12.95
CA ASP A 124 -0.73 -2.06 -12.56
C ASP A 124 -2.04 -2.17 -11.75
N PHE A 125 -1.99 -2.86 -10.59
CA PHE A 125 -3.12 -2.99 -9.67
C PHE A 125 -2.89 -2.15 -8.42
N CYS A 126 -2.72 -2.73 -7.23
CA CYS A 126 -2.52 -1.98 -6.00
C CYS A 126 -1.03 -1.58 -5.80
N PRO A 127 -0.67 -0.28 -5.90
CA PRO A 127 0.73 0.16 -5.78
C PRO A 127 1.36 -0.09 -4.41
N SER A 128 0.58 -0.13 -3.33
CA SER A 128 1.09 -0.42 -1.99
C SER A 128 1.83 -1.76 -1.96
N MET A 129 1.33 -2.76 -2.67
CA MET A 129 1.89 -4.09 -2.71
C MET A 129 3.14 -4.19 -3.60
N ILE A 130 3.29 -3.30 -4.60
CA ILE A 130 4.39 -3.36 -5.59
C ILE A 130 5.75 -3.26 -4.91
N GLY A 131 5.93 -2.29 -4.04
CA GLY A 131 7.21 -2.08 -3.34
C GLY A 131 7.47 -3.08 -2.21
N GLY A 132 6.42 -3.73 -1.67
CA GLY A 132 6.54 -4.74 -0.63
C GLY A 132 6.89 -6.13 -1.16
N MET A 133 6.44 -6.50 -2.37
CA MET A 133 6.66 -7.82 -2.95
C MET A 133 8.12 -8.28 -2.96
N PRO A 134 9.13 -7.45 -3.28
CA PRO A 134 10.52 -7.87 -3.26
C PRO A 134 10.97 -8.42 -1.90
N LEU A 135 10.58 -7.78 -0.79
CA LEU A 135 10.92 -8.25 0.56
C LEU A 135 10.18 -9.55 0.91
N ILE A 136 8.93 -9.68 0.50
CA ILE A 136 8.12 -10.88 0.72
C ILE A 136 8.76 -12.08 -0.01
N VAL A 137 9.10 -11.91 -1.28
CA VAL A 137 9.70 -12.97 -2.09
C VAL A 137 11.08 -13.34 -1.56
N GLN A 138 11.88 -12.35 -1.15
CA GLN A 138 13.18 -12.62 -0.53
C GLN A 138 13.02 -13.45 0.76
N ALA A 139 12.04 -13.10 1.62
CA ALA A 139 11.75 -13.86 2.84
C ALA A 139 11.39 -15.33 2.53
N ILE A 140 10.59 -15.57 1.50
CA ILE A 140 10.21 -16.92 1.08
C ILE A 140 11.43 -17.68 0.55
N VAL A 141 12.24 -17.08 -0.32
CA VAL A 141 13.43 -17.70 -0.91
C VAL A 141 14.49 -18.00 0.14
N ASP A 142 14.66 -17.13 1.14
CA ASP A 142 15.59 -17.35 2.25
C ASP A 142 15.15 -18.49 3.19
N GLU A 143 13.83 -18.70 3.34
CA GLU A 143 13.29 -19.79 4.15
C GLU A 143 13.22 -21.12 3.37
N TYR A 144 13.01 -21.04 2.06
CA TYR A 144 13.02 -22.18 1.13
C TYR A 144 14.17 -22.04 0.12
N PRO A 145 15.39 -22.48 0.45
CA PRO A 145 16.50 -22.49 -0.49
C PRO A 145 16.10 -23.17 -1.82
N VAL A 146 16.61 -22.64 -2.93
CA VAL A 146 16.21 -23.05 -4.30
C VAL A 146 16.30 -24.56 -4.51
N GLU A 147 17.31 -25.21 -3.93
CA GLU A 147 17.53 -26.66 -3.98
C GLU A 147 16.47 -27.49 -3.27
N THR A 148 15.62 -26.85 -2.46
CA THR A 148 14.49 -27.51 -1.75
C THR A 148 13.17 -27.35 -2.46
N LEU A 149 13.12 -26.50 -3.51
CA LEU A 149 11.91 -26.24 -4.29
C LEU A 149 11.73 -27.30 -5.37
N GLU A 150 10.48 -27.68 -5.61
CA GLU A 150 10.08 -28.66 -6.62
C GLU A 150 9.13 -28.02 -7.64
N GLU A 151 9.14 -28.54 -8.87
CA GLU A 151 8.18 -28.14 -9.90
C GLU A 151 6.75 -28.40 -9.43
N GLY A 152 5.89 -27.38 -9.51
CA GLY A 152 4.50 -27.45 -9.04
C GLY A 152 4.30 -27.07 -7.57
N ASP A 153 5.35 -26.72 -6.83
CA ASP A 153 5.21 -26.11 -5.50
C ASP A 153 4.44 -24.79 -5.59
N VAL A 154 3.64 -24.49 -4.58
CA VAL A 154 3.09 -23.16 -4.33
C VAL A 154 3.24 -22.87 -2.84
N ILE A 155 3.86 -21.75 -2.51
CA ILE A 155 4.08 -21.30 -1.14
C ILE A 155 3.10 -20.18 -0.83
N VAL A 156 2.43 -20.25 0.33
CA VAL A 156 1.59 -19.17 0.87
C VAL A 156 2.26 -18.55 2.07
N HIS A 157 2.12 -17.22 2.20
CA HIS A 157 2.72 -16.43 3.27
C HIS A 157 1.93 -15.13 3.51
N ASN A 158 1.76 -14.73 4.80
CA ASN A 158 1.19 -13.44 5.18
C ASN A 158 1.83 -12.83 6.44
N ASP A 159 2.93 -13.36 6.94
CA ASP A 159 3.52 -12.94 8.22
C ASP A 159 4.21 -11.57 8.11
N PRO A 160 3.68 -10.48 8.75
CA PRO A 160 4.27 -9.14 8.66
C PRO A 160 5.69 -9.06 9.22
N TYR A 161 6.00 -9.88 10.21
CA TYR A 161 7.31 -9.90 10.88
C TYR A 161 8.38 -10.65 10.09
N ARG A 162 8.01 -11.21 8.93
CA ARG A 162 8.86 -11.97 8.00
C ARG A 162 8.81 -11.45 6.58
N GLY A 163 8.64 -10.14 6.42
CA GLY A 163 8.62 -9.48 5.11
C GLY A 163 7.22 -9.27 4.52
N GLY A 164 6.15 -9.84 5.11
CA GLY A 164 4.77 -9.54 4.73
C GLY A 164 4.40 -8.08 5.00
N MET A 165 3.28 -7.62 4.46
CA MET A 165 2.83 -6.23 4.66
C MET A 165 1.88 -6.13 5.86
N HIS A 166 0.68 -6.66 5.79
CA HIS A 166 -0.17 -6.86 6.95
C HIS A 166 -0.88 -8.21 6.86
N THR A 167 -1.38 -8.69 7.98
CA THR A 167 -1.90 -10.06 8.11
C THR A 167 -2.97 -10.44 7.07
N PRO A 168 -3.91 -9.56 6.65
CA PRO A 168 -4.89 -9.90 5.60
C PRO A 168 -4.28 -10.11 4.22
N GLU A 169 -3.11 -9.57 3.89
CA GLU A 169 -2.49 -9.75 2.59
C GLU A 169 -1.76 -11.09 2.49
N HIS A 170 -2.35 -12.00 1.71
CA HIS A 170 -1.77 -13.31 1.45
C HIS A 170 -1.01 -13.32 0.13
N THR A 171 0.24 -13.71 0.18
CA THR A 171 1.09 -13.90 -0.99
C THR A 171 1.16 -15.37 -1.35
N PHE A 172 0.95 -15.68 -2.63
CA PHE A 172 1.16 -16.99 -3.23
C PHE A 172 2.33 -16.87 -4.19
N LEU A 173 3.37 -17.67 -3.96
CA LEU A 173 4.58 -17.70 -4.79
C LEU A 173 4.77 -19.07 -5.40
N LYS A 174 4.96 -19.12 -6.71
CA LYS A 174 5.20 -20.36 -7.46
C LYS A 174 6.57 -20.31 -8.14
N PRO A 175 7.51 -21.23 -7.81
CA PRO A 175 8.74 -21.40 -8.56
C PRO A 175 8.46 -21.97 -9.95
N ILE A 176 9.16 -21.48 -10.96
CA ILE A 176 8.99 -21.83 -12.36
C ILE A 176 10.23 -22.55 -12.84
N PHE A 177 10.06 -23.81 -13.23
CA PHE A 177 11.15 -24.66 -13.69
C PHE A 177 11.06 -24.93 -15.19
N ARG A 178 12.23 -25.02 -15.84
CA ARG A 178 12.36 -25.50 -17.20
C ARG A 178 13.48 -26.53 -17.25
N GLN A 179 13.16 -27.75 -17.67
CA GLN A 179 14.12 -28.87 -17.74
C GLN A 179 14.89 -29.09 -16.42
N GLY A 180 14.21 -28.95 -15.29
CA GLY A 180 14.77 -29.11 -13.95
C GLY A 180 15.58 -27.91 -13.42
N ALA A 181 15.73 -26.84 -14.19
CA ALA A 181 16.38 -25.60 -13.74
C ALA A 181 15.35 -24.55 -13.39
N LEU A 182 15.51 -23.86 -12.24
CA LEU A 182 14.71 -22.72 -11.89
C LEU A 182 14.98 -21.55 -12.84
N VAL A 183 13.93 -20.99 -13.45
CA VAL A 183 14.03 -19.86 -14.39
C VAL A 183 13.40 -18.58 -13.84
N GLY A 184 12.62 -18.65 -12.75
CA GLY A 184 12.00 -17.51 -12.11
C GLY A 184 10.85 -17.92 -11.19
N PHE A 185 10.05 -16.92 -10.79
CA PHE A 185 8.87 -17.13 -9.98
C PHE A 185 7.69 -16.29 -10.50
N ALA A 186 6.47 -16.79 -10.28
CA ALA A 186 5.25 -16.02 -10.38
C ALA A 186 4.68 -15.78 -8.98
N GLY A 187 4.37 -14.53 -8.65
CA GLY A 187 3.79 -14.14 -7.37
C GLY A 187 2.44 -13.45 -7.56
N ALA A 188 1.50 -13.72 -6.65
CA ALA A 188 0.24 -13.00 -6.53
C ALA A 188 0.01 -12.69 -5.06
N ILE A 189 -0.28 -11.44 -4.74
CA ILE A 189 -0.61 -10.97 -3.40
C ILE A 189 -1.98 -10.32 -3.43
N GLY A 190 -2.80 -10.55 -2.41
CA GLY A 190 -4.11 -9.92 -2.34
C GLY A 190 -4.68 -9.91 -0.93
N HIS A 191 -5.51 -8.91 -0.68
CA HIS A 191 -6.20 -8.70 0.57
C HIS A 191 -7.36 -9.68 0.74
N ILE A 192 -7.20 -10.64 1.63
CA ILE A 192 -8.26 -11.61 1.97
C ILE A 192 -9.23 -10.96 2.94
N GLY A 193 -10.48 -10.85 2.56
CA GLY A 193 -11.51 -10.11 3.29
C GLY A 193 -11.87 -10.66 4.69
N GLU A 194 -11.38 -11.86 5.06
CA GLU A 194 -11.59 -12.46 6.38
C GLU A 194 -10.50 -13.50 6.67
N ILE A 195 -9.78 -13.33 7.76
CA ILE A 195 -8.69 -14.24 8.15
C ILE A 195 -8.77 -14.70 9.61
N GLY A 196 -9.95 -14.64 10.22
CA GLY A 196 -10.12 -14.85 11.66
C GLY A 196 -9.90 -13.56 12.46
N GLY A 197 -9.43 -13.64 13.68
CA GLY A 197 -9.22 -12.47 14.53
C GLY A 197 -10.45 -12.09 15.36
N MET A 198 -10.33 -10.96 16.09
CA MET A 198 -11.34 -10.56 17.08
C MET A 198 -12.62 -10.04 16.46
N VAL A 199 -12.55 -9.45 15.26
CA VAL A 199 -13.69 -8.84 14.56
C VAL A 199 -13.79 -9.37 13.14
N PRO A 200 -14.98 -9.34 12.51
CA PRO A 200 -15.12 -9.63 11.08
C PRO A 200 -14.23 -8.72 10.24
N GLY A 201 -13.54 -9.29 9.25
CA GLY A 201 -12.60 -8.58 8.42
C GLY A 201 -11.22 -8.34 9.04
N SER A 202 -11.03 -8.75 10.32
CA SER A 202 -9.72 -8.79 10.99
C SER A 202 -9.07 -7.44 11.32
N PHE A 203 -9.67 -6.31 11.01
CA PHE A 203 -9.21 -4.98 11.42
C PHE A 203 -9.78 -4.61 12.78
N PHE A 204 -9.13 -5.08 13.84
CA PHE A 204 -9.53 -4.73 15.19
C PHE A 204 -8.78 -3.47 15.64
N ALA A 205 -9.51 -2.36 15.72
CA ALA A 205 -8.96 -1.04 16.03
C ALA A 205 -8.34 -0.94 17.44
N GLU A 206 -8.77 -1.78 18.38
CA GLU A 206 -8.23 -1.85 19.75
C GLU A 206 -7.24 -3.02 19.93
N ALA A 207 -6.67 -3.55 18.84
CA ALA A 207 -5.68 -4.62 18.92
C ALA A 207 -4.42 -4.15 19.66
N THR A 208 -3.96 -4.95 20.63
CA THR A 208 -2.71 -4.72 21.37
C THR A 208 -1.68 -5.80 21.12
N GLU A 209 -2.06 -6.86 20.41
CA GLU A 209 -1.21 -7.97 20.03
C GLU A 209 -1.61 -8.51 18.65
N ALA A 210 -0.63 -8.96 17.89
CA ALA A 210 -0.83 -9.56 16.56
C ALA A 210 -1.79 -10.76 16.53
N PHE A 211 -1.94 -11.45 17.66
CA PHE A 211 -2.86 -12.60 17.77
C PHE A 211 -4.34 -12.22 17.60
N SER A 212 -4.70 -10.97 17.85
CA SER A 212 -6.06 -10.46 17.64
C SER A 212 -6.38 -10.13 16.18
N GLU A 213 -5.37 -10.05 15.32
CA GLU A 213 -5.49 -9.67 13.90
C GLU A 213 -5.80 -10.83 12.96
N GLY A 214 -5.83 -12.06 13.46
CA GLY A 214 -6.19 -13.25 12.69
C GLY A 214 -5.05 -14.23 12.45
N LEU A 215 -5.25 -15.14 11.49
CA LEU A 215 -4.33 -16.23 11.21
C LEU A 215 -3.06 -15.72 10.53
N ARG A 216 -1.94 -15.85 11.24
CA ARG A 216 -0.61 -15.54 10.73
C ARG A 216 0.04 -16.81 10.17
N ILE A 217 0.43 -16.77 8.91
CA ILE A 217 0.97 -17.90 8.15
C ILE A 217 2.41 -17.56 7.76
N PRO A 218 3.44 -18.19 8.38
CA PRO A 218 4.80 -18.11 7.86
C PRO A 218 4.86 -18.77 6.49
N PRO A 219 5.97 -18.63 5.72
CA PRO A 219 6.08 -19.32 4.44
C PRO A 219 5.81 -20.82 4.59
N VAL A 220 4.73 -21.33 3.97
CA VAL A 220 4.39 -22.76 3.98
C VAL A 220 3.93 -23.21 2.60
N ARG A 221 4.27 -24.45 2.22
CA ARG A 221 3.76 -25.03 0.98
C ARG A 221 2.29 -25.36 1.11
N ILE A 222 1.44 -24.70 0.35
CA ILE A 222 0.02 -25.05 0.20
C ILE A 222 -0.18 -26.09 -0.90
N LYS A 223 0.76 -26.14 -1.88
CA LYS A 223 0.92 -27.25 -2.83
C LYS A 223 2.36 -27.72 -2.82
N ARG A 224 2.56 -29.03 -2.93
CA ARG A 224 3.87 -29.69 -3.07
C ARG A 224 3.87 -30.55 -4.32
N ALA A 225 4.83 -30.34 -5.22
CA ALA A 225 4.94 -31.04 -6.49
C ALA A 225 3.58 -31.15 -7.23
N GLY A 226 2.84 -30.05 -7.30
CA GLY A 226 1.54 -29.95 -7.96
C GLY A 226 0.34 -30.48 -7.15
N GLN A 227 0.56 -31.15 -6.02
CA GLN A 227 -0.51 -31.68 -5.18
C GLN A 227 -0.85 -30.73 -4.02
N ASP A 228 -2.13 -30.56 -3.74
CA ASP A 228 -2.58 -29.81 -2.57
C ASP A 228 -2.07 -30.44 -1.27
N CYS A 229 -1.75 -29.61 -0.26
CA CYS A 229 -1.42 -30.05 1.09
C CYS A 229 -2.69 -29.99 1.96
N PRO A 230 -3.45 -31.10 2.11
CA PRO A 230 -4.79 -31.08 2.71
C PRO A 230 -4.82 -30.54 4.14
N ASP A 231 -3.76 -30.78 4.91
CA ASP A 231 -3.72 -30.37 6.31
C ASP A 231 -3.53 -28.85 6.42
N VAL A 232 -2.76 -28.23 5.53
CA VAL A 232 -2.63 -26.77 5.43
C VAL A 232 -3.98 -26.13 5.08
N TRP A 233 -4.66 -26.68 4.07
CA TRP A 233 -6.01 -26.23 3.70
C TRP A 233 -7.00 -26.33 4.86
N LYS A 234 -7.03 -27.45 5.56
CA LYS A 234 -7.92 -27.64 6.74
C LYS A 234 -7.62 -26.61 7.83
N MET A 235 -6.35 -26.41 8.14
CA MET A 235 -5.94 -25.44 9.16
C MET A 235 -6.36 -24.01 8.78
N MET A 236 -6.11 -23.58 7.55
CA MET A 236 -6.46 -22.23 7.09
C MET A 236 -7.99 -22.02 7.11
N LEU A 237 -8.75 -22.94 6.53
CA LEU A 237 -10.20 -22.79 6.40
C LEU A 237 -10.96 -22.98 7.72
N ALA A 238 -10.41 -23.68 8.70
CA ALA A 238 -11.01 -23.84 10.02
C ALA A 238 -10.90 -22.59 10.90
N ASN A 239 -10.02 -21.66 10.56
CA ASN A 239 -9.74 -20.45 11.34
C ASN A 239 -10.38 -19.17 10.78
N VAL A 240 -11.26 -19.28 9.79
CA VAL A 240 -11.92 -18.13 9.15
C VAL A 240 -13.46 -18.28 9.22
N ARG A 241 -14.18 -17.15 9.26
CA ARG A 241 -15.64 -17.11 9.33
C ARG A 241 -16.33 -17.43 8.00
N THR A 242 -15.64 -17.21 6.88
CA THR A 242 -16.18 -17.36 5.52
C THR A 242 -15.37 -18.35 4.67
N PRO A 243 -15.26 -19.65 5.09
CA PRO A 243 -14.34 -20.60 4.47
C PRO A 243 -14.61 -20.85 2.97
N ARG A 244 -15.87 -20.73 2.53
CA ARG A 244 -16.21 -20.88 1.11
C ARG A 244 -15.65 -19.73 0.25
N ALA A 245 -15.80 -18.48 0.70
CA ALA A 245 -15.27 -17.32 0.00
C ALA A 245 -13.74 -17.35 0.01
N ASN A 246 -13.13 -17.58 1.16
CA ASN A 246 -11.69 -17.72 1.30
C ASN A 246 -11.09 -18.78 0.38
N TYR A 247 -11.73 -19.97 0.32
CA TYR A 247 -11.26 -21.03 -0.58
C TYR A 247 -11.29 -20.58 -2.05
N GLY A 248 -12.36 -19.90 -2.48
CA GLY A 248 -12.46 -19.37 -3.84
C GLY A 248 -11.38 -18.34 -4.15
N ASP A 249 -11.13 -17.42 -3.23
CA ASP A 249 -10.12 -16.37 -3.39
C ASP A 249 -8.69 -16.93 -3.40
N TYR A 250 -8.38 -17.88 -2.51
CA TYR A 250 -7.09 -18.58 -2.55
C TYR A 250 -6.87 -19.33 -3.86
N ARG A 251 -7.91 -20.00 -4.38
CA ARG A 251 -7.84 -20.67 -5.68
C ARG A 251 -7.66 -19.70 -6.84
N ALA A 252 -8.22 -18.50 -6.77
CA ALA A 252 -8.02 -17.46 -7.77
C ALA A 252 -6.56 -16.97 -7.82
N LEU A 253 -5.94 -16.77 -6.64
CA LEU A 253 -4.52 -16.41 -6.55
C LEU A 253 -3.61 -17.54 -7.05
N ILE A 254 -3.92 -18.80 -6.73
CA ILE A 254 -3.20 -19.97 -7.27
C ILE A 254 -3.34 -20.05 -8.80
N ALA A 255 -4.54 -19.84 -9.33
CA ALA A 255 -4.77 -19.86 -10.79
C ALA A 255 -3.99 -18.73 -11.51
N ALA A 256 -3.82 -17.58 -10.86
CA ALA A 256 -3.01 -16.49 -11.39
C ALA A 256 -1.54 -16.87 -11.50
N VAL A 257 -0.94 -17.45 -10.45
CA VAL A 257 0.46 -17.89 -10.51
C VAL A 257 0.67 -19.08 -11.46
N ASP A 258 -0.32 -19.96 -11.61
CA ASP A 258 -0.32 -21.03 -12.62
C ASP A 258 -0.36 -20.45 -14.06
N LEU A 259 -1.11 -19.37 -14.28
CA LEU A 259 -1.10 -18.66 -15.57
C LEU A 259 0.25 -17.98 -15.81
N GLY A 260 0.79 -17.30 -14.77
CA GLY A 260 2.10 -16.66 -14.83
C GLY A 260 3.21 -17.62 -15.23
N GLU A 261 3.24 -18.82 -14.63
CA GLU A 261 4.17 -19.87 -15.02
C GLU A 261 4.07 -20.23 -16.50
N ARG A 262 2.88 -20.57 -16.98
CA ARG A 262 2.70 -20.97 -18.40
C ARG A 262 3.15 -19.89 -19.36
N ARG A 263 2.73 -18.65 -19.14
CA ARG A 263 3.04 -17.52 -20.01
C ARG A 263 4.52 -17.14 -19.95
N LEU A 264 5.15 -17.20 -18.76
CA LEU A 264 6.58 -16.95 -18.63
C LEU A 264 7.39 -18.03 -19.35
N LEU A 265 7.00 -19.30 -19.26
CA LEU A 265 7.65 -20.39 -19.98
C LEU A 265 7.56 -20.21 -21.51
N GLU A 266 6.43 -19.74 -22.04
CA GLU A 266 6.29 -19.39 -23.47
C GLU A 266 7.33 -18.31 -23.88
N LEU A 267 7.55 -17.33 -23.01
CA LEU A 267 8.52 -16.27 -23.25
C LEU A 267 9.96 -16.79 -23.13
N VAL A 268 10.26 -17.57 -22.10
CA VAL A 268 11.55 -18.24 -21.92
C VAL A 268 11.87 -19.17 -23.11
N GLU A 269 10.87 -19.83 -23.68
CA GLU A 269 11.05 -20.65 -24.87
C GLU A 269 11.46 -19.85 -26.10
N ARG A 270 10.87 -18.67 -26.28
CA ARG A 270 11.16 -17.76 -27.39
C ARG A 270 12.57 -17.19 -27.33
N TYR A 271 13.05 -16.81 -26.15
CA TYR A 271 14.39 -16.22 -25.95
C TYR A 271 15.49 -17.27 -25.70
N GLY A 272 15.13 -18.51 -25.36
CA GLY A 272 16.02 -19.47 -24.71
C GLY A 272 16.30 -19.07 -23.23
N ALA A 273 16.53 -20.05 -22.35
CA ALA A 273 16.67 -19.76 -20.91
C ALA A 273 17.79 -18.75 -20.59
N THR A 274 18.98 -18.94 -21.19
CA THR A 274 20.14 -18.04 -21.03
C THR A 274 19.87 -16.66 -21.64
N GLY A 275 19.21 -16.60 -22.81
CA GLY A 275 18.86 -15.35 -23.49
C GLY A 275 17.84 -14.55 -22.65
N PHE A 276 16.82 -15.23 -22.12
CA PHE A 276 15.82 -14.61 -21.24
C PHE A 276 16.48 -14.04 -19.97
N ALA A 277 17.31 -14.83 -19.27
CA ALA A 277 17.98 -14.38 -18.06
C ALA A 277 18.87 -13.16 -18.32
N GLY A 278 19.60 -13.14 -19.44
CA GLY A 278 20.41 -11.99 -19.85
C GLY A 278 19.57 -10.75 -20.15
N ALA A 279 18.48 -10.89 -20.92
CA ALA A 279 17.60 -9.78 -21.25
C ALA A 279 16.84 -9.24 -20.02
N ALA A 280 16.45 -10.12 -19.08
CA ALA A 280 15.84 -9.71 -17.82
C ALA A 280 16.84 -8.91 -16.95
N ALA A 281 18.08 -9.34 -16.83
CA ALA A 281 19.13 -8.59 -16.14
C ALA A 281 19.38 -7.23 -16.80
N ASP A 282 19.48 -7.18 -18.13
CA ASP A 282 19.63 -5.95 -18.90
C ASP A 282 18.41 -5.01 -18.72
N LEU A 283 17.18 -5.53 -18.57
CA LEU A 283 15.98 -4.74 -18.28
C LEU A 283 16.05 -4.10 -16.90
N LEU A 284 16.53 -4.82 -15.88
CA LEU A 284 16.74 -4.25 -14.55
C LEU A 284 17.78 -3.12 -14.58
N ASP A 285 18.90 -3.33 -15.28
CA ASP A 285 19.96 -2.33 -15.41
C ASP A 285 19.49 -1.10 -16.21
N TYR A 286 18.65 -1.30 -17.22
CA TYR A 286 18.00 -0.20 -17.95
C TYR A 286 17.08 0.63 -17.04
N SER A 287 16.27 -0.03 -16.23
CA SER A 287 15.36 0.65 -15.29
C SER A 287 16.13 1.41 -14.21
N GLU A 288 17.24 0.82 -13.71
CA GLU A 288 18.15 1.48 -12.78
C GLU A 288 18.75 2.75 -13.39
N ALA A 289 19.30 2.65 -14.60
CA ALA A 289 19.90 3.78 -15.30
C ALA A 289 18.91 4.93 -15.51
N ARG A 290 17.65 4.59 -15.85
CA ARG A 290 16.56 5.59 -16.02
C ARG A 290 16.23 6.28 -14.69
N MET A 291 16.04 5.53 -13.60
CA MET A 291 15.76 6.09 -12.29
C MET A 291 16.92 6.95 -11.77
N ARG A 292 18.16 6.51 -12.00
CA ARG A 292 19.35 7.30 -11.64
C ARG A 292 19.41 8.64 -12.38
N ALA A 293 19.00 8.68 -13.65
CA ALA A 293 18.92 9.92 -14.41
C ALA A 293 17.87 10.87 -13.82
N GLU A 294 16.71 10.35 -13.44
CA GLU A 294 15.66 11.15 -12.79
C GLU A 294 16.09 11.71 -11.42
N ILE A 295 16.80 10.91 -10.63
CA ILE A 295 17.31 11.35 -9.33
C ILE A 295 18.40 12.42 -9.51
N ALA A 296 19.25 12.29 -10.53
CA ALA A 296 20.28 13.28 -10.82
C ALA A 296 19.72 14.69 -11.19
N ASP A 297 18.46 14.76 -11.60
CA ASP A 297 17.76 16.04 -11.85
C ASP A 297 17.18 16.67 -10.57
N ILE A 298 17.26 15.98 -9.43
CA ILE A 298 16.88 16.52 -8.12
C ILE A 298 18.13 17.15 -7.49
N PRO A 299 18.09 18.41 -7.04
CA PRO A 299 19.24 19.04 -6.40
C PRO A 299 19.79 18.23 -5.23
N ASP A 300 21.11 18.13 -5.15
CA ASP A 300 21.79 17.52 -4.01
C ASP A 300 21.42 18.20 -2.70
N GLY A 301 21.17 17.43 -1.65
CA GLY A 301 20.83 18.00 -0.36
C GLY A 301 20.15 17.05 0.60
N ARG A 302 19.79 17.60 1.76
CA ARG A 302 18.96 16.92 2.77
C ARG A 302 17.66 17.67 2.94
N TYR A 303 16.57 17.01 2.68
CA TYR A 303 15.20 17.53 2.73
C TYR A 303 14.42 16.79 3.81
N ALA A 304 13.82 17.49 4.76
CA ALA A 304 13.14 16.85 5.88
C ALA A 304 11.69 17.32 6.00
N PHE A 305 10.82 16.40 6.35
CA PHE A 305 9.40 16.65 6.58
C PHE A 305 8.87 15.80 7.72
N GLU A 306 7.81 16.24 8.38
CA GLU A 306 7.12 15.54 9.44
C GLU A 306 5.61 15.61 9.20
N ASP A 307 4.93 14.50 9.32
CA ASP A 307 3.47 14.37 9.48
C ASP A 307 3.23 13.42 10.67
N MET A 308 1.99 13.14 11.02
CA MET A 308 1.70 12.31 12.19
C MET A 308 0.45 11.46 11.98
N MET A 309 0.41 10.29 12.59
CA MET A 309 -0.83 9.59 12.90
C MET A 309 -1.45 10.24 14.13
N GLU A 310 -2.76 10.33 14.17
CA GLU A 310 -3.48 11.07 15.21
C GLU A 310 -3.51 10.31 16.54
N ASP A 311 -3.58 8.98 16.46
CA ASP A 311 -3.45 8.05 17.58
C ASP A 311 -3.09 6.63 17.10
N ASP A 312 -3.14 5.64 17.98
CA ASP A 312 -2.88 4.24 17.63
C ASP A 312 -4.10 3.31 17.77
N GLY A 313 -5.27 3.87 18.02
CA GLY A 313 -6.51 3.12 18.28
C GLY A 313 -6.67 2.68 19.75
N VAL A 314 -5.62 2.76 20.57
CA VAL A 314 -5.59 2.38 21.99
C VAL A 314 -5.22 3.56 22.86
N GLU A 315 -4.24 4.33 22.47
CA GLU A 315 -3.75 5.52 23.18
C GLU A 315 -4.00 6.76 22.32
N ALA A 316 -4.74 7.73 22.87
CA ALA A 316 -4.99 9.03 22.24
C ALA A 316 -3.71 9.90 22.28
N ARG A 317 -2.74 9.54 21.45
CA ARG A 317 -1.42 10.21 21.37
C ARG A 317 -0.96 10.29 19.93
N ALA A 318 -0.66 11.49 19.46
CA ALA A 318 -0.08 11.67 18.14
C ALA A 318 1.26 10.94 17.99
N LEU A 319 1.43 10.27 16.86
CA LEU A 319 2.61 9.49 16.52
C LEU A 319 3.32 10.13 15.32
N PRO A 320 4.37 10.94 15.56
CA PRO A 320 5.09 11.61 14.47
C PRO A 320 5.80 10.61 13.56
N ILE A 321 5.65 10.83 12.25
CA ILE A 321 6.40 10.20 11.18
C ILE A 321 7.39 11.21 10.66
N ARG A 322 8.69 10.96 10.85
CA ARG A 322 9.77 11.85 10.41
C ARG A 322 10.51 11.24 9.25
N THR A 323 10.71 12.03 8.22
CA THR A 323 11.42 11.62 7.01
C THR A 323 12.51 12.64 6.70
N ALA A 324 13.70 12.15 6.38
CA ALA A 324 14.75 12.94 5.73
C ALA A 324 15.16 12.24 4.44
N VAL A 325 15.00 12.92 3.31
CA VAL A 325 15.48 12.45 2.01
C VAL A 325 16.84 13.09 1.75
N HIS A 326 17.86 12.28 1.60
CA HIS A 326 19.20 12.68 1.23
C HIS A 326 19.41 12.35 -0.25
N VAL A 327 19.65 13.35 -1.06
CA VAL A 327 19.97 13.21 -2.49
C VAL A 327 21.44 13.52 -2.69
N GLY A 328 22.15 12.62 -3.37
CA GLY A 328 23.55 12.80 -3.70
C GLY A 328 23.87 12.21 -5.07
N GLY A 329 24.19 13.04 -6.04
CA GLY A 329 24.43 12.64 -7.42
C GLY A 329 23.22 11.95 -8.05
N ASN A 330 23.27 10.62 -8.20
CA ASN A 330 22.19 9.84 -8.82
C ASN A 330 21.62 8.77 -7.88
N GLU A 331 21.76 8.97 -6.57
CA GLU A 331 21.25 8.08 -5.51
C GLU A 331 20.46 8.88 -4.48
N ALA A 332 19.50 8.23 -3.84
CA ALA A 332 18.74 8.79 -2.75
C ALA A 332 18.68 7.85 -1.55
N VAL A 333 18.68 8.44 -0.35
CA VAL A 333 18.45 7.72 0.91
C VAL A 333 17.25 8.35 1.60
N VAL A 334 16.24 7.55 1.87
CA VAL A 334 15.06 7.93 2.66
C VAL A 334 15.27 7.43 4.08
N ASP A 335 15.49 8.34 5.00
CA ASP A 335 15.81 8.07 6.40
C ASP A 335 14.63 8.42 7.30
N PHE A 336 14.08 7.43 8.00
CA PHE A 336 12.98 7.58 8.95
C PHE A 336 13.43 7.66 10.42
N ASN A 337 14.70 7.89 10.68
CA ASN A 337 15.20 8.08 12.03
C ASN A 337 14.48 9.24 12.74
N GLY A 338 14.09 9.01 14.01
CA GLY A 338 13.33 9.96 14.80
C GLY A 338 11.81 9.83 14.67
N THR A 339 11.30 8.94 13.85
CA THR A 339 9.89 8.51 13.86
C THR A 339 9.53 7.94 15.25
N ALA A 340 8.26 8.06 15.65
CA ALA A 340 7.75 7.55 16.92
C ALA A 340 8.18 6.10 17.19
N PRO A 341 8.45 5.73 18.45
CA PRO A 341 8.59 4.33 18.83
C PRO A 341 7.35 3.54 18.41
N GLN A 342 7.48 2.21 18.30
CA GLN A 342 6.34 1.37 17.99
C GLN A 342 5.18 1.64 18.95
N ALA A 343 3.99 1.71 18.38
CA ALA A 343 2.76 1.99 19.09
C ALA A 343 2.22 0.74 19.78
N ARG A 344 1.36 0.94 20.76
CA ARG A 344 0.67 -0.16 21.45
C ARG A 344 -0.47 -0.72 20.60
N GLY A 345 -1.12 0.13 19.82
CA GLY A 345 -2.24 -0.20 18.95
C GLY A 345 -1.83 -0.66 17.55
N PRO A 346 -2.80 -0.96 16.66
CA PRO A 346 -2.59 -1.61 15.37
C PRO A 346 -2.03 -0.71 14.26
N MET A 347 -1.63 0.52 14.54
CA MET A 347 -1.15 1.48 13.52
C MET A 347 0.32 1.29 13.14
N ASN A 348 1.04 0.34 13.75
CA ASN A 348 2.40 0.02 13.35
C ASN A 348 2.47 -0.55 11.94
N THR A 349 3.62 -0.43 11.29
CA THR A 349 3.89 -1.06 10.00
C THR A 349 5.10 -2.00 10.06
N PRO A 350 5.09 -3.11 9.31
CA PRO A 350 6.32 -3.84 9.01
C PRO A 350 7.18 -3.07 8.00
N LEU A 351 8.46 -3.45 7.89
CA LEU A 351 9.44 -2.77 7.03
C LEU A 351 9.02 -2.67 5.55
N SER A 352 8.27 -3.65 5.05
CA SER A 352 7.78 -3.67 3.66
C SER A 352 6.93 -2.45 3.30
N VAL A 353 6.19 -1.90 4.27
CA VAL A 353 5.29 -0.74 4.06
C VAL A 353 6.07 0.55 3.84
N PRO A 354 6.97 1.03 4.72
CA PRO A 354 7.73 2.25 4.47
C PRO A 354 8.65 2.14 3.25
N GLN A 355 9.14 0.93 2.93
CA GLN A 355 9.89 0.69 1.70
C GLN A 355 9.00 0.90 0.47
N ALA A 356 7.81 0.30 0.44
CA ALA A 356 6.85 0.49 -0.64
C ALA A 356 6.43 1.96 -0.78
N ALA A 357 6.18 2.63 0.34
CA ALA A 357 5.80 4.04 0.37
C ALA A 357 6.90 4.96 -0.19
N ALA A 358 8.15 4.74 0.19
CA ALA A 358 9.29 5.49 -0.35
C ALA A 358 9.43 5.29 -1.86
N PHE A 359 9.34 4.06 -2.36
CA PHE A 359 9.40 3.76 -3.79
C PHE A 359 8.22 4.40 -4.55
N ASN A 360 7.01 4.32 -3.99
CA ASN A 360 5.84 4.97 -4.58
C ASN A 360 6.04 6.49 -4.69
N ALA A 361 6.55 7.16 -3.65
CA ALA A 361 6.80 8.59 -3.68
C ALA A 361 7.77 8.99 -4.82
N PHE A 362 8.85 8.24 -5.05
CA PHE A 362 9.76 8.48 -6.17
C PHE A 362 9.10 8.23 -7.52
N LEU A 363 8.30 7.17 -7.66
CA LEU A 363 7.56 6.88 -8.89
C LEU A 363 6.55 7.98 -9.27
N GLN A 364 6.05 8.75 -8.29
CA GLN A 364 5.11 9.86 -8.54
C GLN A 364 5.78 11.08 -9.15
N ILE A 365 7.07 11.29 -8.91
CA ILE A 365 7.79 12.50 -9.35
C ILE A 365 8.78 12.23 -10.49
N THR A 366 8.87 11.00 -10.95
CA THR A 366 9.79 10.56 -12.02
C THR A 366 9.03 10.14 -13.28
N ASP A 367 9.75 9.88 -14.37
CA ASP A 367 9.15 9.46 -15.63
C ASP A 367 8.34 8.16 -15.47
N PHE A 368 7.02 8.23 -15.69
CA PHE A 368 6.10 7.11 -15.58
C PHE A 368 6.36 5.97 -16.58
N THR A 369 7.20 6.19 -17.60
CA THR A 369 7.58 5.19 -18.61
C THR A 369 8.75 4.30 -18.16
N ILE A 370 9.34 4.55 -16.98
CA ILE A 370 10.35 3.67 -16.38
C ILE A 370 9.69 2.32 -16.06
N PRO A 371 10.27 1.19 -16.50
CA PRO A 371 9.74 -0.12 -16.13
C PRO A 371 9.74 -0.33 -14.61
N LYS A 372 8.59 -0.68 -14.07
CA LYS A 372 8.42 -0.90 -12.62
C LYS A 372 8.93 -2.28 -12.24
N ASN A 373 10.18 -2.35 -11.84
CA ASN A 373 10.86 -3.59 -11.45
C ASN A 373 11.92 -3.31 -10.38
N ALA A 374 12.62 -4.34 -9.91
CA ALA A 374 13.64 -4.20 -8.88
C ALA A 374 14.77 -3.23 -9.29
N GLY A 375 15.05 -3.08 -10.58
CA GLY A 375 16.07 -2.17 -11.10
C GLY A 375 15.78 -0.71 -10.78
N CYS A 376 14.53 -0.25 -10.98
CA CYS A 376 14.17 1.15 -10.70
C CYS A 376 14.27 1.52 -9.21
N PHE A 377 14.28 0.54 -8.30
CA PHE A 377 14.39 0.77 -6.86
C PHE A 377 15.83 0.74 -6.33
N ARG A 378 16.78 0.17 -7.09
CA ARG A 378 18.19 0.04 -6.66
C ARG A 378 18.87 1.34 -6.22
N PRO A 379 18.63 2.52 -6.86
CA PRO A 379 19.25 3.77 -6.45
C PRO A 379 18.60 4.43 -5.23
N ILE A 380 17.52 3.84 -4.69
CA ILE A 380 16.77 4.38 -3.55
C ILE A 380 16.97 3.44 -2.35
N ARG A 381 17.63 3.94 -1.32
CA ARG A 381 17.82 3.20 -0.06
C ARG A 381 16.85 3.70 0.99
N VAL A 382 16.32 2.79 1.79
CA VAL A 382 15.35 3.12 2.85
C VAL A 382 15.89 2.68 4.20
N LEU A 383 15.93 3.60 5.16
CA LEU A 383 16.43 3.36 6.51
C LEU A 383 15.27 3.50 7.49
N VAL A 384 14.97 2.41 8.20
CA VAL A 384 13.88 2.36 9.18
C VAL A 384 14.36 1.66 10.44
N PRO A 385 14.57 2.38 11.55
CA PRO A 385 15.04 1.77 12.78
C PRO A 385 14.09 0.65 13.26
N PRO A 386 14.61 -0.49 13.73
CA PRO A 386 13.80 -1.51 14.37
C PRO A 386 13.07 -0.99 15.61
N GLY A 387 11.87 -1.50 15.89
CA GLY A 387 11.09 -1.13 17.07
C GLY A 387 10.50 0.29 17.03
N CYS A 388 10.42 0.90 15.85
CA CYS A 388 9.66 2.13 15.65
C CYS A 388 8.29 1.83 15.00
N LEU A 389 7.43 2.84 14.94
CA LEU A 389 6.10 2.78 14.30
C LEU A 389 6.14 2.14 12.89
N LEU A 390 7.23 2.39 12.15
CA LEU A 390 7.41 1.97 10.75
C LEU A 390 8.22 0.67 10.57
N ASN A 391 8.64 0.01 11.65
CA ASN A 391 9.33 -1.27 11.62
C ASN A 391 9.07 -2.06 12.90
N VAL A 392 7.85 -2.50 13.00
CA VAL A 392 7.30 -3.18 14.18
C VAL A 392 8.04 -4.46 14.54
N GLU A 393 8.10 -4.76 15.82
CA GLU A 393 8.60 -6.01 16.38
C GLU A 393 7.45 -6.84 16.95
N PHE A 394 7.49 -8.15 16.72
CA PHE A 394 6.52 -9.09 17.29
C PHE A 394 6.56 -9.04 18.83
N PRO A 395 5.41 -9.10 19.53
CA PRO A 395 4.06 -9.36 19.05
C PRO A 395 3.16 -8.11 18.85
N ALA A 396 3.72 -6.91 18.68
CA ALA A 396 2.91 -5.71 18.55
C ALA A 396 2.07 -5.75 17.24
N PRO A 397 0.80 -5.30 17.28
CA PRO A 397 -0.12 -5.40 16.14
C PRO A 397 0.24 -4.42 15.00
N SER A 398 -0.24 -4.70 13.77
CA SER A 398 0.13 -3.91 12.59
C SER A 398 -0.94 -3.86 11.48
N VAL A 399 -2.16 -4.34 11.74
CA VAL A 399 -3.17 -4.48 10.68
C VAL A 399 -3.59 -3.16 10.07
N GLY A 400 -3.74 -2.10 10.87
CA GLY A 400 -4.16 -0.77 10.43
C GLY A 400 -3.04 0.04 9.75
N GLY A 401 -1.77 -0.26 10.06
CA GLY A 401 -0.66 0.55 9.56
C GLY A 401 -0.50 0.52 8.04
N ASN A 402 -0.78 -0.62 7.39
CA ASN A 402 -0.67 -0.72 5.93
C ASN A 402 -1.68 0.17 5.19
N THR A 403 -2.83 0.44 5.78
CA THR A 403 -3.87 1.25 5.16
C THR A 403 -3.85 2.70 5.62
N GLU A 404 -3.53 2.98 6.88
CA GLU A 404 -3.60 4.33 7.44
C GLU A 404 -2.22 5.01 7.54
N CYS A 405 -1.19 4.28 8.01
CA CYS A 405 0.17 4.80 8.06
C CYS A 405 0.82 4.94 6.67
N HIS A 406 0.57 4.00 5.77
CA HIS A 406 1.19 3.95 4.44
C HIS A 406 1.00 5.24 3.63
N PRO A 407 -0.23 5.77 3.41
CA PRO A 407 -0.39 7.03 2.68
C PRO A 407 0.29 8.20 3.39
N ARG A 408 0.34 8.21 4.73
CA ARG A 408 1.09 9.22 5.49
C ARG A 408 2.57 9.17 5.18
N ILE A 409 3.16 7.96 5.10
CA ILE A 409 4.57 7.79 4.77
C ILE A 409 4.86 8.30 3.36
N VAL A 410 4.02 7.96 2.36
CA VAL A 410 4.16 8.47 1.00
C VAL A 410 4.24 9.99 1.01
N TYR A 411 3.29 10.65 1.69
CA TYR A 411 3.22 12.11 1.72
C TYR A 411 4.27 12.77 2.61
N THR A 412 4.87 12.09 3.60
CA THR A 412 6.05 12.62 4.29
C THR A 412 7.28 12.61 3.38
N VAL A 413 7.46 11.59 2.55
CA VAL A 413 8.54 11.56 1.56
C VAL A 413 8.32 12.61 0.48
N LEU A 414 7.10 12.74 -0.06
CA LEU A 414 6.73 13.77 -1.04
C LEU A 414 6.89 15.17 -0.46
N GLY A 415 6.47 15.41 0.80
CA GLY A 415 6.65 16.69 1.48
C GLY A 415 8.12 17.09 1.68
N ALA A 416 9.00 16.11 1.90
CA ALA A 416 10.44 16.34 1.90
C ALA A 416 10.94 16.71 0.50
N LEU A 417 10.57 15.95 -0.53
CA LEU A 417 10.96 16.18 -1.93
C LEU A 417 10.39 17.48 -2.50
N ALA A 418 9.24 17.96 -2.01
CA ALA A 418 8.66 19.23 -2.41
C ALA A 418 9.57 20.44 -2.14
N GLN A 419 10.51 20.34 -1.19
CA GLN A 419 11.49 21.38 -0.92
C GLN A 419 12.55 21.47 -2.04
N ALA A 420 12.77 20.38 -2.77
CA ALA A 420 13.73 20.32 -3.88
C ALA A 420 13.06 20.55 -5.24
N VAL A 421 11.90 19.90 -5.46
CA VAL A 421 11.21 19.85 -6.76
C VAL A 421 9.70 20.12 -6.61
N PRO A 422 9.32 21.32 -6.10
CA PRO A 422 7.91 21.60 -5.74
C PRO A 422 6.94 21.45 -6.91
N ASP A 423 7.40 21.71 -8.14
CA ASP A 423 6.56 21.62 -9.33
C ASP A 423 6.25 20.17 -9.78
N ARG A 424 7.01 19.19 -9.27
CA ARG A 424 6.79 17.76 -9.54
C ARG A 424 5.93 17.09 -8.48
N VAL A 425 5.74 17.72 -7.31
CA VAL A 425 5.05 17.14 -6.16
C VAL A 425 3.62 17.64 -6.08
N PRO A 426 2.61 16.76 -5.94
CA PRO A 426 1.24 17.16 -5.63
C PRO A 426 1.12 17.58 -4.16
N ALA A 427 0.10 18.36 -3.82
CA ALA A 427 -0.34 18.54 -2.44
C ALA A 427 -0.85 17.18 -1.87
N ALA A 428 -1.04 17.09 -0.55
CA ALA A 428 -1.46 15.83 0.07
C ALA A 428 -2.86 15.41 -0.38
N ASP A 429 -3.05 14.10 -0.60
CA ASP A 429 -4.39 13.52 -0.72
C ASP A 429 -5.04 13.35 0.67
N GLY A 430 -6.25 12.81 0.71
CA GLY A 430 -6.94 12.55 1.96
C GLY A 430 -6.20 11.69 2.97
N GLY A 431 -5.22 10.91 2.55
CA GLY A 431 -4.25 10.22 3.41
C GLY A 431 -4.84 9.18 4.36
N THR A 432 -5.96 8.57 4.00
CA THR A 432 -6.62 7.49 4.73
C THR A 432 -7.35 6.58 3.75
N TRP A 433 -7.50 5.32 4.09
CA TRP A 433 -8.39 4.40 3.36
C TRP A 433 -9.75 4.31 4.02
N SER A 434 -9.87 4.86 5.23
CA SER A 434 -11.10 4.91 6.01
C SER A 434 -11.83 3.55 5.97
N ASN A 435 -11.12 2.51 6.41
CA ASN A 435 -11.53 1.10 6.31
C ASN A 435 -12.82 0.87 7.10
N PHE A 436 -13.86 0.44 6.41
CA PHE A 436 -15.14 0.11 7.01
C PHE A 436 -15.43 -1.38 6.84
N LEU A 437 -15.39 -2.11 7.95
CA LEU A 437 -15.59 -3.54 7.97
C LEU A 437 -16.86 -3.88 8.74
N PHE A 438 -17.54 -4.89 8.26
CA PHE A 438 -18.74 -5.38 8.93
C PHE A 438 -18.95 -6.87 8.66
N GLY A 439 -19.65 -7.52 9.58
CA GLY A 439 -20.03 -8.91 9.43
C GLY A 439 -21.17 -9.30 10.36
N GLY A 440 -21.84 -10.35 10.00
CA GLY A 440 -22.99 -10.85 10.71
C GLY A 440 -23.66 -12.01 9.95
N THR A 441 -24.82 -12.42 10.40
CA THR A 441 -25.65 -13.40 9.70
C THR A 441 -26.62 -12.69 8.77
N ASP A 442 -26.62 -13.03 7.50
CA ASP A 442 -27.58 -12.50 6.53
C ASP A 442 -28.97 -13.09 6.80
N PRO A 443 -29.97 -12.28 7.17
CA PRO A 443 -31.30 -12.79 7.47
C PRO A 443 -32.03 -13.38 6.26
N ARG A 444 -31.52 -13.13 5.02
CA ARG A 444 -32.10 -13.66 3.79
C ARG A 444 -31.67 -15.11 3.53
N THR A 445 -30.45 -15.47 3.94
CA THR A 445 -29.83 -16.76 3.62
C THR A 445 -29.51 -17.61 4.84
N GLY A 446 -29.38 -17.00 6.02
CA GLY A 446 -28.86 -17.63 7.23
C GLY A 446 -27.35 -17.86 7.23
N GLU A 447 -26.63 -17.45 6.19
CA GLU A 447 -25.18 -17.59 6.08
C GLU A 447 -24.46 -16.41 6.75
N TYR A 448 -23.28 -16.67 7.31
CA TYR A 448 -22.41 -15.61 7.83
C TYR A 448 -21.70 -14.91 6.69
N TYR A 449 -21.68 -13.59 6.73
CA TYR A 449 -20.98 -12.76 5.75
C TYR A 449 -19.98 -11.83 6.43
N THR A 450 -18.98 -11.44 5.68
CA THR A 450 -18.07 -10.34 6.02
C THR A 450 -17.90 -9.45 4.80
N SER A 451 -17.65 -8.18 5.02
CA SER A 451 -17.27 -7.26 3.97
C SER A 451 -16.18 -6.30 4.44
N TYR A 452 -15.36 -5.93 3.52
CA TYR A 452 -14.36 -4.87 3.65
C TYR A 452 -14.69 -3.81 2.60
N ASP A 453 -15.01 -2.61 3.05
CA ASP A 453 -15.35 -1.47 2.20
C ASP A 453 -14.25 -0.42 2.31
N LEU A 454 -13.65 -0.11 1.18
CA LEU A 454 -12.62 0.91 1.02
C LEU A 454 -13.29 2.22 0.63
N HIS A 455 -12.96 3.30 1.32
CA HIS A 455 -13.47 4.62 0.97
C HIS A 455 -12.43 5.40 0.17
N THR A 456 -12.93 6.15 -0.80
CA THR A 456 -12.13 7.00 -1.68
C THR A 456 -11.97 8.40 -1.08
N VAL A 457 -10.86 9.06 -1.37
CA VAL A 457 -10.49 10.40 -0.86
C VAL A 457 -10.31 11.38 -2.02
N GLY A 458 -10.23 12.67 -1.73
CA GLY A 458 -9.78 13.65 -2.71
C GLY A 458 -8.26 13.60 -2.88
N TRP A 459 -7.75 13.67 -4.12
CA TRP A 459 -6.32 13.85 -4.35
C TRP A 459 -5.91 15.31 -4.22
N GLY A 460 -4.66 15.54 -3.87
CA GLY A 460 -4.08 16.88 -3.85
C GLY A 460 -4.04 17.54 -5.23
N GLY A 461 -4.21 18.85 -5.28
CA GLY A 461 -3.92 19.63 -6.47
C GLY A 461 -2.44 19.48 -6.86
N ARG A 462 -2.11 19.67 -8.12
CA ARG A 462 -0.74 19.60 -8.64
C ARG A 462 -0.49 20.70 -9.64
N ASN A 463 0.76 20.96 -9.95
CA ASN A 463 1.10 21.93 -10.98
C ASN A 463 0.40 21.58 -12.31
N GLY A 464 -0.46 22.46 -12.77
CA GLY A 464 -1.19 22.34 -14.03
C GLY A 464 -2.51 21.59 -13.99
N ALA A 465 -2.96 21.04 -12.80
CA ALA A 465 -4.24 20.39 -12.72
C ALA A 465 -4.82 20.31 -11.30
N ASP A 466 -6.13 20.38 -11.18
CA ASP A 466 -6.87 20.11 -9.97
C ASP A 466 -6.68 18.65 -9.51
N GLY A 467 -6.89 18.42 -8.23
CA GLY A 467 -6.94 17.08 -7.65
C GLY A 467 -8.17 16.32 -8.14
N ASN A 468 -8.04 15.00 -8.27
CA ASN A 468 -9.17 14.15 -8.65
C ASN A 468 -10.12 13.98 -7.45
N ASP A 469 -11.42 14.03 -7.73
CA ASP A 469 -12.46 13.87 -6.71
C ASP A 469 -12.72 12.39 -6.42
N ALA A 470 -12.88 12.02 -5.16
CA ALA A 470 -13.29 10.70 -4.69
C ALA A 470 -12.56 9.53 -5.38
N VAL A 471 -11.24 9.48 -5.28
CA VAL A 471 -10.40 8.41 -5.82
C VAL A 471 -9.69 7.64 -4.69
N SER A 472 -9.14 6.47 -4.98
CA SER A 472 -8.31 5.75 -4.02
C SER A 472 -7.10 6.60 -3.60
N SER A 473 -6.70 6.54 -2.33
CA SER A 473 -5.48 7.22 -1.88
C SER A 473 -4.26 6.80 -2.72
N MET A 474 -3.24 7.65 -2.78
CA MET A 474 -2.09 7.55 -3.69
C MET A 474 -1.36 6.21 -3.66
N ASN A 475 -1.38 5.52 -2.54
CA ASN A 475 -0.80 4.19 -2.40
C ASN A 475 -1.73 3.05 -2.86
N GLY A 476 -3.00 3.35 -3.18
CA GLY A 476 -3.99 2.42 -3.70
C GLY A 476 -4.30 2.68 -5.18
N ASN A 477 -4.90 1.72 -5.83
CA ASN A 477 -5.52 1.83 -7.15
C ASN A 477 -6.79 0.97 -7.16
N CYS A 478 -7.37 0.84 -5.97
CA CYS A 478 -8.57 0.05 -5.74
C CYS A 478 -9.79 0.80 -6.27
N ARG A 479 -10.80 0.03 -6.62
CA ARG A 479 -12.11 0.54 -7.02
C ARG A 479 -13.08 0.38 -5.87
N THR A 480 -14.12 1.18 -5.86
CA THR A 480 -15.25 0.99 -4.96
C THR A 480 -16.12 -0.17 -5.42
N ILE A 481 -16.70 -0.89 -4.48
CA ILE A 481 -17.70 -1.93 -4.79
C ILE A 481 -18.96 -1.22 -5.32
N PRO A 482 -19.48 -1.56 -6.51
CA PRO A 482 -20.71 -0.99 -7.02
C PRO A 482 -21.89 -1.18 -6.03
N VAL A 483 -22.76 -0.18 -5.92
CA VAL A 483 -23.92 -0.21 -4.99
C VAL A 483 -24.77 -1.45 -5.22
N GLU A 484 -25.00 -1.84 -6.46
CA GLU A 484 -25.81 -3.00 -6.83
C GLU A 484 -25.19 -4.32 -6.33
N VAL A 485 -23.87 -4.45 -6.41
CA VAL A 485 -23.14 -5.60 -5.88
C VAL A 485 -23.19 -5.59 -4.36
N TYR A 486 -22.99 -4.43 -3.75
CA TYR A 486 -23.01 -4.23 -2.30
C TYR A 486 -24.37 -4.65 -1.71
N GLU A 487 -25.47 -4.12 -2.23
CA GLU A 487 -26.83 -4.40 -1.75
C GLU A 487 -27.31 -5.83 -2.06
N THR A 488 -26.82 -6.40 -3.14
CA THR A 488 -27.15 -7.79 -3.52
C THR A 488 -26.41 -8.80 -2.64
N ARG A 489 -25.13 -8.52 -2.34
CA ARG A 489 -24.27 -9.45 -1.58
C ARG A 489 -24.53 -9.36 -0.08
N TYR A 490 -24.84 -8.17 0.43
CA TYR A 490 -24.93 -7.90 1.86
C TYR A 490 -26.31 -7.38 2.25
N PRO A 491 -26.79 -7.57 3.49
CA PRO A 491 -28.07 -7.02 3.96
C PRO A 491 -27.92 -5.53 4.32
N TRP A 492 -27.48 -4.74 3.36
CA TRP A 492 -27.26 -3.30 3.48
C TRP A 492 -27.99 -2.53 2.38
N LEU A 493 -28.28 -1.26 2.65
CA LEU A 493 -28.78 -0.29 1.68
C LEU A 493 -27.87 0.92 1.70
N VAL A 494 -27.46 1.40 0.56
CA VAL A 494 -26.74 2.66 0.41
C VAL A 494 -27.78 3.76 0.23
N GLU A 495 -27.95 4.62 1.25
CA GLU A 495 -28.94 5.71 1.23
C GLU A 495 -28.40 6.96 0.57
N ASP A 496 -27.11 7.24 0.72
CA ASP A 496 -26.43 8.37 0.10
C ASP A 496 -24.98 8.00 -0.22
N TRP A 497 -24.52 8.42 -1.37
CA TRP A 497 -23.14 8.35 -1.78
C TRP A 497 -22.84 9.54 -2.69
N SER A 498 -22.22 10.56 -2.14
CA SER A 498 -22.03 11.84 -2.81
C SER A 498 -20.65 12.45 -2.52
N LEU A 499 -20.24 13.38 -3.38
CA LEU A 499 -19.09 14.24 -3.11
C LEU A 499 -19.43 15.22 -1.99
N VAL A 500 -18.43 15.60 -1.20
CA VAL A 500 -18.58 16.59 -0.12
C VAL A 500 -18.13 17.95 -0.63
N PRO A 501 -19.05 18.89 -0.88
CA PRO A 501 -18.68 20.24 -1.29
C PRO A 501 -17.74 20.90 -0.27
N ASP A 502 -16.85 21.77 -0.74
CA ASP A 502 -15.87 22.52 0.07
C ASP A 502 -14.81 21.64 0.78
N SER A 503 -14.78 20.36 0.52
CA SER A 503 -13.82 19.46 1.19
C SER A 503 -12.41 19.53 0.60
N GLY A 504 -12.24 19.94 -0.67
CA GLY A 504 -10.94 20.17 -1.29
C GLY A 504 -10.27 21.46 -0.82
N GLY A 505 -8.96 21.44 -0.61
CA GLY A 505 -8.17 22.62 -0.28
C GLY A 505 -8.18 23.65 -1.42
N ALA A 506 -8.30 24.92 -1.09
CA ALA A 506 -8.24 26.01 -2.08
C ALA A 506 -6.83 26.14 -2.67
N GLY A 507 -6.73 26.47 -3.96
CA GLY A 507 -5.45 26.65 -4.67
C GLY A 507 -5.67 27.24 -6.06
N GLU A 508 -4.58 27.64 -6.73
CA GLU A 508 -4.62 27.86 -8.19
C GLU A 508 -5.18 26.60 -8.87
N PHE A 509 -4.74 25.43 -8.37
CA PHE A 509 -5.30 24.13 -8.64
C PHE A 509 -5.92 23.58 -7.35
N ARG A 510 -7.23 23.43 -7.35
CA ARG A 510 -8.03 22.96 -6.22
C ARG A 510 -7.65 21.53 -5.85
N GLY A 511 -7.66 21.20 -4.55
CA GLY A 511 -7.70 19.81 -4.12
C GLY A 511 -8.99 19.12 -4.54
N GLY A 512 -8.92 17.82 -4.82
CA GLY A 512 -10.08 17.00 -5.10
C GLY A 512 -11.02 16.90 -3.90
N LEU A 513 -12.29 16.68 -4.16
CA LEU A 513 -13.31 16.53 -3.12
C LEU A 513 -13.23 15.12 -2.51
N GLY A 514 -13.46 15.06 -1.21
CA GLY A 514 -13.79 13.82 -0.52
C GLY A 514 -15.22 13.36 -0.82
N MET A 515 -15.59 12.22 -0.26
CA MET A 515 -16.94 11.68 -0.40
C MET A 515 -17.60 11.44 0.96
N GLN A 516 -18.91 11.36 0.96
CA GLN A 516 -19.66 10.77 2.06
C GLN A 516 -20.45 9.56 1.57
N LYS A 517 -20.63 8.58 2.48
CA LYS A 517 -21.43 7.40 2.25
C LYS A 517 -22.29 7.10 3.48
N THR A 518 -23.60 7.08 3.29
CA THR A 518 -24.55 6.71 4.34
C THR A 518 -25.15 5.36 4.01
N ILE A 519 -25.03 4.41 4.92
CA ILE A 519 -25.51 3.03 4.75
C ILE A 519 -26.44 2.62 5.89
N LEU A 520 -27.49 1.89 5.53
CA LEU A 520 -28.46 1.32 6.45
C LEU A 520 -28.29 -0.20 6.52
N CYS A 521 -28.01 -0.70 7.70
CA CYS A 521 -28.02 -2.14 7.95
C CYS A 521 -29.46 -2.68 8.01
N ARG A 522 -29.74 -3.70 7.24
CA ARG A 522 -31.04 -4.41 7.21
C ARG A 522 -31.06 -5.70 8.05
N ALA A 523 -29.94 -6.07 8.66
CA ALA A 523 -29.83 -7.15 9.61
C ALA A 523 -30.18 -6.66 11.02
N ASP A 524 -30.67 -7.56 11.88
CA ASP A 524 -31.01 -7.23 13.26
C ASP A 524 -29.76 -6.99 14.10
N GLU A 525 -28.69 -7.70 13.79
CA GLU A 525 -27.41 -7.62 14.48
C GLU A 525 -26.27 -7.63 13.47
N VAL A 526 -25.30 -6.74 13.64
CA VAL A 526 -24.11 -6.63 12.83
C VAL A 526 -22.93 -6.12 13.67
N VAL A 527 -21.77 -6.66 13.42
CA VAL A 527 -20.52 -6.16 14.00
C VAL A 527 -19.87 -5.23 12.97
N VAL A 528 -19.57 -4.00 13.42
CA VAL A 528 -18.94 -2.96 12.59
C VAL A 528 -17.60 -2.59 13.20
N SER A 529 -16.57 -2.49 12.40
CA SER A 529 -15.27 -1.93 12.77
C SER A 529 -14.89 -0.86 11.74
N HIS A 530 -14.41 0.28 12.22
CA HIS A 530 -13.90 1.34 11.38
C HIS A 530 -12.48 1.68 11.81
N VAL A 531 -11.59 1.77 10.84
CA VAL A 531 -10.20 2.20 11.05
C VAL A 531 -9.91 3.27 10.01
N GLY A 532 -9.75 4.50 10.46
CA GLY A 532 -9.49 5.66 9.61
C GLY A 532 -8.73 6.74 10.37
N ASP A 533 -8.19 7.69 9.64
CA ASP A 533 -7.37 8.80 10.15
C ASP A 533 -7.84 10.12 9.52
N ARG A 534 -7.14 11.25 9.74
CA ARG A 534 -7.47 12.59 9.20
C ARG A 534 -8.70 13.25 9.82
N GLN A 535 -9.01 12.92 11.07
CA GLN A 535 -10.11 13.57 11.81
C GLN A 535 -9.65 14.81 12.58
N GLN A 536 -8.34 15.01 12.79
CA GLN A 536 -7.74 16.13 13.52
C GLN A 536 -6.63 16.83 12.72
N VAL A 537 -5.90 16.11 11.89
CA VAL A 537 -4.77 16.63 11.09
C VAL A 537 -5.16 16.67 9.62
N ALA A 538 -5.42 17.86 9.10
CA ALA A 538 -5.86 18.06 7.72
C ALA A 538 -4.77 17.70 6.69
N PRO A 539 -5.13 17.18 5.51
CA PRO A 539 -4.23 17.07 4.38
C PRO A 539 -3.65 18.44 3.98
N TRP A 540 -2.32 18.50 3.89
CA TRP A 540 -1.62 19.78 3.66
C TRP A 540 -1.69 20.23 2.20
N GLY A 541 -1.76 21.57 2.01
CA GLY A 541 -1.62 22.22 0.70
C GLY A 541 -0.15 22.53 0.37
N LEU A 542 0.14 22.84 -0.90
CA LEU A 542 1.49 23.10 -1.39
C LEU A 542 1.56 24.43 -2.15
N ASN A 543 2.72 25.09 -2.14
CA ASN A 543 2.99 26.33 -2.88
C ASN A 543 1.98 27.49 -2.66
N GLY A 544 1.44 27.59 -1.44
CA GLY A 544 0.44 28.60 -1.08
C GLY A 544 -1.00 28.09 -1.14
N GLY A 545 -1.22 26.84 -1.53
CA GLY A 545 -2.52 26.17 -1.46
C GLY A 545 -2.97 25.90 -0.03
N GLY A 546 -4.28 25.86 0.18
CA GLY A 546 -4.92 25.61 1.45
C GLY A 546 -4.99 24.12 1.81
N VAL A 547 -5.20 23.83 3.10
CA VAL A 547 -5.47 22.48 3.60
C VAL A 547 -6.86 22.01 3.18
N ALA A 548 -7.07 20.69 3.13
CA ALA A 548 -8.38 20.09 2.88
C ALA A 548 -9.23 20.02 4.16
N ALA A 549 -10.51 19.66 4.01
CA ALA A 549 -11.39 19.35 5.13
C ALA A 549 -11.00 18.02 5.80
N LEU A 550 -11.39 17.86 7.07
CA LEU A 550 -11.14 16.67 7.87
C LEU A 550 -12.13 15.54 7.55
N ALA A 551 -11.75 14.31 7.88
CA ALA A 551 -12.63 13.15 7.91
C ALA A 551 -13.64 13.22 9.09
N ALA A 552 -14.74 12.48 8.97
CA ALA A 552 -15.67 12.24 10.07
C ALA A 552 -16.37 10.88 9.88
N THR A 553 -16.56 10.14 10.95
CA THR A 553 -17.33 8.90 10.92
C THR A 553 -18.36 8.93 12.03
N ARG A 554 -19.61 8.60 11.73
CA ARG A 554 -20.71 8.59 12.67
C ARG A 554 -21.53 7.32 12.56
N PHE A 555 -22.01 6.85 13.68
CA PHE A 555 -22.93 5.71 13.75
C PHE A 555 -24.22 6.12 14.43
N LYS A 556 -25.33 5.64 13.90
CA LYS A 556 -26.62 5.68 14.56
C LYS A 556 -26.96 4.28 15.04
N LEU A 557 -26.97 4.09 16.35
CA LEU A 557 -27.25 2.79 16.95
C LEU A 557 -28.71 2.41 16.81
N ALA A 558 -29.00 1.10 16.78
CA ALA A 558 -30.35 0.59 16.69
C ALA A 558 -31.23 1.11 17.86
N GLY A 559 -32.34 1.78 17.53
CA GLY A 559 -33.26 2.36 18.50
C GLY A 559 -32.90 3.75 19.02
N GLY A 560 -31.73 4.30 18.63
CA GLY A 560 -31.37 5.70 18.91
C GLY A 560 -31.80 6.64 17.79
N GLU A 561 -32.08 7.89 18.12
CA GLU A 561 -32.36 8.95 17.14
C GLU A 561 -31.13 9.80 16.81
N ASP A 562 -30.14 9.84 17.70
CA ASP A 562 -28.96 10.68 17.59
C ASP A 562 -27.78 9.94 16.88
N TRP A 563 -27.03 10.70 16.10
CA TRP A 563 -25.76 10.29 15.59
C TRP A 563 -24.68 10.36 16.67
N ASN A 564 -23.92 9.28 16.82
CA ASN A 564 -22.76 9.22 17.70
C ASN A 564 -21.49 9.32 16.86
N ASP A 565 -20.66 10.30 17.14
CA ASP A 565 -19.36 10.39 16.48
C ASP A 565 -18.51 9.18 16.86
N ALA A 566 -17.98 8.53 15.86
CA ALA A 566 -16.87 7.60 16.06
C ALA A 566 -15.63 8.46 16.28
N ARG A 567 -15.29 8.65 17.54
CA ARG A 567 -14.13 9.45 17.88
C ARG A 567 -12.87 8.75 17.44
N GLU A 568 -11.89 9.57 17.08
CA GLU A 568 -10.56 9.09 16.79
C GLU A 568 -10.54 8.23 15.52
N THR A 569 -9.54 7.41 15.36
CA THR A 569 -9.29 6.64 14.15
C THR A 569 -10.11 5.36 14.03
N TYR A 570 -10.93 5.02 15.01
CA TYR A 570 -11.69 3.79 14.98
C TYR A 570 -13.11 3.91 15.53
N GLY A 571 -14.00 3.07 15.00
CA GLY A 571 -15.31 2.82 15.56
C GLY A 571 -15.32 1.53 16.36
N LYS A 572 -16.03 1.53 17.48
CA LYS A 572 -16.22 0.30 18.25
C LYS A 572 -16.98 -0.74 17.46
N VAL A 573 -16.69 -1.97 17.74
CA VAL A 573 -17.54 -3.10 17.36
C VAL A 573 -18.88 -2.94 18.04
N SER A 574 -19.93 -2.69 17.27
CA SER A 574 -21.29 -2.52 17.83
C SER A 574 -22.34 -2.88 16.78
N PRO A 575 -23.52 -3.36 17.19
CA PRO A 575 -24.65 -3.43 16.31
C PRO A 575 -25.10 -2.00 15.96
N SER A 576 -25.17 -1.68 14.67
CA SER A 576 -25.66 -0.38 14.22
C SER A 576 -26.52 -0.54 12.98
N LYS A 577 -27.55 0.31 12.85
CA LYS A 577 -28.41 0.32 11.67
C LYS A 577 -28.02 1.39 10.67
N PHE A 578 -27.28 2.41 11.10
CA PHE A 578 -26.80 3.47 10.22
C PHE A 578 -25.33 3.75 10.47
N ALA A 579 -24.59 3.90 9.41
CA ALA A 579 -23.26 4.47 9.44
C ALA A 579 -23.14 5.56 8.36
N ASN A 580 -22.55 6.70 8.72
CA ASN A 580 -22.15 7.74 7.79
C ASN A 580 -20.64 7.90 7.88
N VAL A 581 -19.95 7.70 6.76
CA VAL A 581 -18.51 7.87 6.63
C VAL A 581 -18.29 9.06 5.72
N VAL A 582 -17.55 10.06 6.22
CA VAL A 582 -17.10 11.23 5.46
C VAL A 582 -15.60 11.16 5.40
N VAL A 583 -15.04 11.15 4.21
CA VAL A 583 -13.60 11.13 3.98
C VAL A 583 -13.08 12.48 3.52
N PRO A 584 -11.81 12.82 3.79
CA PRO A 584 -11.27 14.13 3.48
C PRO A 584 -11.07 14.35 1.99
N GLY A 585 -11.05 15.63 1.59
CA GLY A 585 -10.54 16.06 0.30
C GLY A 585 -9.02 16.04 0.25
N GLY A 586 -8.44 16.45 -0.88
CA GLY A 586 -7.01 16.71 -1.05
C GLY A 586 -6.65 18.16 -0.80
N GLY A 587 -5.38 18.45 -0.45
CA GLY A 587 -4.86 19.82 -0.31
C GLY A 587 -4.81 20.57 -1.64
N GLY A 588 -4.91 21.90 -1.60
CA GLY A 588 -4.76 22.76 -2.79
C GLY A 588 -3.29 22.97 -3.17
N TRP A 589 -3.04 23.27 -4.43
CA TRP A 589 -1.71 23.61 -4.93
C TRP A 589 -1.71 25.03 -5.53
N GLY A 590 -0.69 25.82 -5.21
CA GLY A 590 -0.55 27.19 -5.69
C GLY A 590 -1.49 28.19 -5.01
N ASP A 591 -1.23 29.48 -5.21
CA ASP A 591 -2.00 30.57 -4.61
C ASP A 591 -3.45 30.58 -5.15
N PRO A 592 -4.50 30.46 -4.29
CA PRO A 592 -5.90 30.54 -4.70
C PRO A 592 -6.26 31.80 -5.51
N ALA A 593 -5.58 32.92 -5.25
CA ALA A 593 -5.83 34.17 -5.97
C ALA A 593 -5.47 34.09 -7.48
N ARG A 594 -4.73 33.06 -7.89
CA ARG A 594 -4.35 32.83 -9.29
C ARG A 594 -5.35 31.93 -10.04
N ARG A 595 -6.32 31.32 -9.33
CA ARG A 595 -7.37 30.52 -9.99
C ARG A 595 -8.26 31.45 -10.83
N PRO A 596 -8.49 31.14 -12.12
CA PRO A 596 -9.36 31.96 -12.95
C PRO A 596 -10.77 32.08 -12.35
N PRO A 597 -11.33 33.31 -12.27
CA PRO A 597 -12.64 33.53 -11.67
C PRO A 597 -13.77 32.72 -12.32
N GLU A 598 -13.68 32.53 -13.66
CA GLU A 598 -14.63 31.69 -14.41
C GLU A 598 -14.61 30.22 -13.95
N THR A 599 -13.43 29.67 -13.65
CA THR A 599 -13.31 28.30 -13.11
C THR A 599 -13.93 28.18 -11.72
N VAL A 600 -13.79 29.23 -10.88
CA VAL A 600 -14.45 29.27 -9.56
C VAL A 600 -15.97 29.32 -9.70
N VAL A 601 -16.48 30.06 -10.69
CA VAL A 601 -17.91 30.10 -11.00
C VAL A 601 -18.40 28.72 -11.44
N ASP A 602 -17.66 28.04 -12.31
CA ASP A 602 -17.99 26.67 -12.75
C ASP A 602 -18.00 25.70 -11.57
N ASP A 603 -16.99 25.74 -10.68
CA ASP A 603 -16.97 24.91 -9.46
C ASP A 603 -18.19 25.12 -8.56
N VAL A 604 -18.74 26.37 -8.50
CA VAL A 604 -19.96 26.63 -7.72
C VAL A 604 -21.20 26.11 -8.45
N LEU A 605 -21.28 26.26 -9.77
CA LEU A 605 -22.39 25.74 -10.57
C LEU A 605 -22.45 24.22 -10.56
N ASP A 606 -21.31 23.56 -10.56
CA ASP A 606 -21.18 22.10 -10.48
C ASP A 606 -21.39 21.57 -9.04
N GLY A 607 -21.50 22.47 -8.05
CA GLY A 607 -21.71 22.10 -6.64
C GLY A 607 -20.45 21.62 -5.92
N TYR A 608 -19.27 21.87 -6.46
CA TYR A 608 -18.00 21.56 -5.81
C TYR A 608 -17.62 22.57 -4.73
N LEU A 609 -17.99 23.84 -4.94
CA LEU A 609 -17.82 24.93 -4.00
C LEU A 609 -19.16 25.53 -3.61
N SER A 610 -19.31 25.92 -2.33
CA SER A 610 -20.39 26.80 -1.93
C SER A 610 -20.12 28.25 -2.35
N HIS A 611 -21.16 29.06 -2.46
CA HIS A 611 -21.02 30.50 -2.69
C HIS A 611 -20.14 31.18 -1.64
N GLU A 612 -20.23 30.71 -0.38
CA GLU A 612 -19.44 31.24 0.74
C GLU A 612 -17.96 30.87 0.60
N ALA A 613 -17.65 29.65 0.21
CA ALA A 613 -16.28 29.20 -0.01
C ALA A 613 -15.63 29.93 -1.19
N ALA A 614 -16.35 30.12 -2.29
CA ALA A 614 -15.90 30.91 -3.44
C ALA A 614 -15.52 32.33 -3.05
N GLN A 615 -16.36 33.00 -2.26
CA GLN A 615 -16.05 34.36 -1.78
C GLN A 615 -14.91 34.39 -0.77
N ARG A 616 -14.88 33.44 0.19
CA ARG A 616 -13.87 33.43 1.27
C ARG A 616 -12.50 33.02 0.79
N ALA A 617 -12.40 31.98 -0.04
CA ALA A 617 -11.10 31.41 -0.45
C ALA A 617 -10.53 32.02 -1.72
N TYR A 618 -11.39 32.45 -2.66
CA TYR A 618 -10.98 32.96 -3.96
C TYR A 618 -11.35 34.43 -4.22
N GLY A 619 -12.13 35.03 -3.32
CA GLY A 619 -12.58 36.44 -3.51
C GLY A 619 -13.64 36.60 -4.61
N VAL A 620 -14.22 35.54 -5.11
CA VAL A 620 -15.16 35.52 -6.23
C VAL A 620 -16.60 35.47 -5.70
N ALA A 621 -17.38 36.52 -5.99
CA ALA A 621 -18.81 36.54 -5.69
C ALA A 621 -19.61 35.90 -6.82
N VAL A 622 -20.23 34.75 -6.55
CA VAL A 622 -21.12 34.07 -7.48
C VAL A 622 -22.57 34.39 -7.10
N PRO A 623 -23.40 34.96 -8.01
CA PRO A 623 -24.78 35.25 -7.69
C PRO A 623 -25.58 34.01 -7.32
N VAL A 624 -26.30 34.04 -6.22
CA VAL A 624 -27.25 32.97 -5.87
C VAL A 624 -28.46 33.13 -6.80
N PRO A 625 -28.86 32.09 -7.55
CA PRO A 625 -30.08 32.16 -8.35
C PRO A 625 -31.25 32.49 -7.44
N GLU A 626 -32.01 33.56 -7.73
CA GLU A 626 -33.26 33.82 -7.04
C GLU A 626 -34.14 32.56 -7.15
N LYS A 627 -34.61 32.02 -6.03
CA LYS A 627 -35.60 30.94 -6.06
C LYS A 627 -36.79 31.45 -6.90
N PRO A 628 -37.21 30.69 -7.95
CA PRO A 628 -38.40 31.10 -8.69
C PRO A 628 -39.51 31.30 -7.70
N GLY A 629 -40.04 32.54 -7.70
CA GLY A 629 -40.87 33.10 -6.68
C GLY A 629 -42.02 32.21 -6.25
N SER A 630 -42.22 32.11 -4.95
CA SER A 630 -43.52 31.87 -4.35
C SER A 630 -44.40 33.07 -4.72
N ALA A 631 -45.05 33.02 -5.88
CA ALA A 631 -46.16 33.88 -6.23
C ALA A 631 -47.47 33.19 -5.84
#